data_da1b2b1fa5f73746e3ff77810ba4e49b
#
_entry.id   da1b2b1fa5f73746e3ff77810ba4e49b
#
_cell.length_a   1.000
_cell.length_b   1.000
_cell.length_c   1.000
_cell.angle_alpha   90.00
_cell.angle_beta   90.00
_cell.angle_gamma   90.00
#
_symmetry.space_group_name_H-M   'P 1'
#
loop_
_entity.id
_entity.type
_entity.pdbx_description
1 polymer ?
#
loop_
_entity_poly.entity_id
_entity_poly.type
_entity_poly.pdbx_seq_one_letter_code
_entity_poly.pdbx_strand_id
1 'polypeptide(L)'
;EIPQHEKNETKKLKDKFHDKNIYIIAKKEGEVVGMMALSDERPFSLDLKLNDIDKYYKGSYKKPIEIRLLSIKQKYRKTKVFTELIQRTFNYIIQNAYDIAFISGTTRQEKLYKHIGFNRFHENVGTKDAEYIPMYLDLNSDNKVLDRLARAKRINFLPGPVDLAEDVKEKLTKQLYSHRSNEFVSLTKNTLSKIERILDVETATILHGSATLANEAIMAQLKGRGLNNGLVLSNGEFGNRLVKETKRHNLNVDNYHVGFGESFDLELLDKKLSEGNYDFVYLVHNETSVGILNDLDAITKIVKSKGIVLAVDAVSSVGAVKYSYRDVDYVACSSGKAFCSVAGLAIVGSNCELVPLENTPLYLDLHYANKMISIPFTQPSILMEALNTALDAFKTDERYENIYSKYSYMKEGLKALNLPIMKIKEKEVSPVIITVELPENISSLNVGASLAINNIFIHYKSSYLVERNIIQFSFININTTKEEIDYTLNILKKMIGDN
;
A
#
# COMPACT_ATOMS: atom_id res chain seq x y z
N GLU A 1 27.07 17.93 28.68
CA GLU A 1 28.28 17.15 28.94
C GLU A 1 27.89 15.87 29.62
N ILE A 2 28.32 14.74 29.08
CA ILE A 2 28.18 13.43 29.72
C ILE A 2 29.51 13.16 30.43
N PRO A 3 29.55 13.05 31.77
CA PRO A 3 30.81 13.00 32.55
C PRO A 3 31.77 11.85 32.17
N GLN A 4 31.31 10.87 31.41
CA GLN A 4 32.06 9.65 31.06
C GLN A 4 32.85 9.74 29.75
N HIS A 5 32.75 10.83 29.00
CA HIS A 5 33.47 10.98 27.75
C HIS A 5 34.67 11.93 27.92
N GLU A 6 35.88 11.40 27.71
CA GLU A 6 37.07 12.21 27.62
C GLU A 6 36.93 13.25 26.50
N LYS A 7 37.28 14.50 26.78
CA LYS A 7 37.28 15.58 25.78
C LYS A 7 38.41 15.31 24.80
N ASN A 8 38.08 15.04 23.54
CA ASN A 8 39.06 14.94 22.48
C ASN A 8 39.40 16.34 21.90
N GLU A 9 40.57 16.46 21.28
CA GLU A 9 41.04 17.73 20.68
C GLU A 9 40.10 18.28 19.58
N THR A 10 39.34 17.42 18.93
CA THR A 10 38.42 17.78 17.83
C THR A 10 37.08 18.33 18.28
N LYS A 11 36.80 18.32 19.59
CA LYS A 11 35.47 18.66 20.17
C LYS A 11 34.29 17.88 19.60
N LYS A 12 34.57 16.76 18.88
CA LYS A 12 33.55 15.86 18.31
C LYS A 12 33.59 14.55 19.08
N LEU A 13 32.48 14.17 19.67
CA LEU A 13 32.29 12.87 20.32
C LEU A 13 31.68 11.93 19.29
N LYS A 14 32.41 10.89 18.87
CA LYS A 14 31.87 9.78 18.09
C LYS A 14 31.46 8.67 19.07
N ASP A 15 30.19 8.28 19.05
CA ASP A 15 29.72 7.12 19.84
C ASP A 15 30.42 5.84 19.34
N LYS A 16 30.85 4.97 20.27
CA LYS A 16 31.51 3.69 19.92
C LYS A 16 30.66 2.75 19.07
N PHE A 17 29.35 2.94 19.04
CA PHE A 17 28.41 2.17 18.24
C PHE A 17 27.96 2.95 16.99
N HIS A 18 28.61 4.04 16.62
CA HIS A 18 28.18 4.94 15.55
C HIS A 18 27.83 4.21 14.25
N ASP A 19 28.65 3.25 13.88
CA ASP A 19 28.54 2.55 12.60
C ASP A 19 27.37 1.54 12.58
N LYS A 20 26.79 1.20 13.76
CA LYS A 20 25.62 0.34 13.95
C LYS A 20 24.35 1.12 14.29
N ASN A 21 24.46 2.40 14.61
CA ASN A 21 23.33 3.19 15.06
C ASN A 21 22.47 3.66 13.89
N ILE A 22 21.16 3.59 14.12
CA ILE A 22 20.15 4.28 13.34
C ILE A 22 19.82 5.58 14.07
N TYR A 23 19.88 6.72 13.39
CA TYR A 23 19.65 8.02 14.02
C TYR A 23 18.31 8.63 13.56
N ILE A 24 17.44 8.89 14.52
CA ILE A 24 16.28 9.76 14.34
C ILE A 24 16.69 11.17 14.73
N ILE A 25 16.70 12.11 13.79
CA ILE A 25 17.18 13.47 14.00
C ILE A 25 16.06 14.50 13.81
N ALA A 26 16.08 15.54 14.64
CA ALA A 26 15.27 16.74 14.46
C ALA A 26 16.14 17.88 13.95
N LYS A 27 15.78 18.45 12.79
CA LYS A 27 16.45 19.61 12.20
C LYS A 27 15.55 20.85 12.26
N LYS A 28 16.16 22.00 12.43
CA LYS A 28 15.51 23.32 12.25
C LYS A 28 16.47 24.23 11.49
N GLU A 29 16.03 24.77 10.37
CA GLU A 29 16.85 25.64 9.50
C GLU A 29 18.20 25.03 9.15
N GLY A 30 18.21 23.74 8.75
CA GLY A 30 19.42 22.98 8.41
C GLY A 30 20.23 22.48 9.62
N GLU A 31 20.00 23.00 10.82
CA GLU A 31 20.74 22.65 12.03
C GLU A 31 20.10 21.47 12.77
N VAL A 32 20.89 20.46 13.18
CA VAL A 32 20.42 19.37 14.05
C VAL A 32 20.19 19.92 15.45
N VAL A 33 18.92 19.92 15.90
CA VAL A 33 18.48 20.45 17.19
C VAL A 33 18.16 19.37 18.23
N GLY A 34 18.02 18.14 17.77
CA GLY A 34 17.80 16.98 18.64
C GLY A 34 18.08 15.68 17.89
N MET A 35 18.38 14.63 18.63
CA MET A 35 18.58 13.28 18.07
C MET A 35 18.23 12.19 19.08
N MET A 36 17.93 11.01 18.57
CA MET A 36 17.85 9.75 19.29
C MET A 36 18.56 8.67 18.48
N ALA A 37 19.36 7.85 19.12
CA ALA A 37 20.03 6.72 18.48
C ALA A 37 19.31 5.41 18.82
N LEU A 38 19.20 4.52 17.84
CA LEU A 38 18.66 3.18 17.95
C LEU A 38 19.73 2.19 17.53
N SER A 39 19.74 1.00 18.10
CA SER A 39 20.58 -0.10 17.67
C SER A 39 19.77 -1.39 17.67
N ASP A 40 19.80 -2.14 16.58
CA ASP A 40 19.15 -3.44 16.44
C ASP A 40 20.14 -4.60 16.27
N GLU A 41 21.44 -4.29 16.27
CA GLU A 41 22.53 -5.25 16.27
C GLU A 41 23.18 -5.40 17.66
N ARG A 42 23.18 -6.63 18.19
CA ARG A 42 23.88 -6.97 19.43
C ARG A 42 25.41 -7.07 19.19
N PRO A 43 26.27 -6.88 20.23
CA PRO A 43 25.89 -6.53 21.59
C PRO A 43 25.40 -5.09 21.71
N PHE A 44 24.32 -4.89 22.47
CA PHE A 44 23.82 -3.57 22.83
C PHE A 44 24.73 -2.87 23.85
N SER A 45 24.57 -1.58 24.04
CA SER A 45 25.28 -0.86 25.11
C SER A 45 24.89 -1.43 26.50
N LEU A 46 23.63 -1.88 26.62
CA LEU A 46 23.14 -2.49 27.85
C LEU A 46 23.72 -3.89 28.07
N ASP A 47 23.99 -4.68 27.02
CA ASP A 47 24.71 -5.95 27.12
C ASP A 47 26.09 -5.77 27.77
N LEU A 48 26.80 -4.72 27.36
CA LEU A 48 28.13 -4.46 27.92
C LEU A 48 28.10 -4.03 29.40
N LYS A 49 26.97 -3.43 29.86
CA LYS A 49 26.79 -3.02 31.26
C LYS A 49 26.36 -4.17 32.15
N LEU A 50 25.62 -5.13 31.62
CA LEU A 50 25.07 -6.29 32.34
C LEU A 50 25.88 -7.58 32.13
N ASN A 51 26.87 -7.53 31.22
CA ASN A 51 27.55 -8.76 30.76
C ASN A 51 26.53 -9.79 30.24
N ASP A 52 25.64 -9.30 29.35
CA ASP A 52 24.54 -9.99 28.69
C ASP A 52 23.14 -9.75 29.33
N ILE A 53 22.23 -9.16 28.54
CA ILE A 53 20.85 -8.86 28.94
C ILE A 53 20.07 -10.15 29.26
N ASP A 54 20.30 -11.23 28.51
CA ASP A 54 19.53 -12.47 28.59
C ASP A 54 19.75 -13.21 29.92
N LYS A 55 20.80 -12.87 30.66
CA LYS A 55 21.00 -13.40 32.03
C LYS A 55 19.95 -12.89 33.01
N TYR A 56 19.43 -11.70 32.78
CA TYR A 56 18.56 -10.99 33.75
C TYR A 56 17.15 -10.79 33.23
N TYR A 57 16.97 -10.54 31.92
CA TYR A 57 15.65 -10.47 31.32
C TYR A 57 15.09 -11.89 31.12
N LYS A 58 13.96 -12.19 31.73
CA LYS A 58 13.37 -13.55 31.76
C LYS A 58 12.24 -13.74 30.72
N GLY A 59 11.89 -12.69 29.95
CA GLY A 59 10.93 -12.81 28.87
C GLY A 59 11.57 -13.36 27.58
N SER A 60 10.75 -13.58 26.58
CA SER A 60 11.18 -13.99 25.24
C SER A 60 11.00 -12.82 24.25
N TYR A 61 11.86 -12.75 23.27
CA TYR A 61 11.76 -11.80 22.16
C TYR A 61 12.40 -12.38 20.89
N LYS A 62 12.01 -11.84 19.74
CA LYS A 62 12.55 -12.27 18.43
C LYS A 62 13.34 -11.16 17.76
N LYS A 63 12.90 -9.92 17.88
CA LYS A 63 13.50 -8.76 17.21
C LYS A 63 13.65 -7.57 18.16
N PRO A 64 14.71 -7.58 18.99
CA PRO A 64 14.95 -6.52 19.97
C PRO A 64 15.54 -5.26 19.32
N ILE A 65 15.35 -4.12 20.01
CA ILE A 65 16.00 -2.84 19.68
C ILE A 65 16.44 -2.13 20.98
N GLU A 66 17.61 -1.51 20.96
CA GLU A 66 18.05 -0.61 22.05
C GLU A 66 17.82 0.85 21.66
N ILE A 67 17.15 1.62 22.51
CA ILE A 67 16.97 3.08 22.36
C ILE A 67 18.01 3.79 23.23
N ARG A 68 18.76 4.72 22.62
CA ARG A 68 19.93 5.34 23.22
C ARG A 68 20.03 6.84 22.90
N LEU A 69 20.90 7.53 23.63
CA LEU A 69 21.47 8.83 23.29
C LEU A 69 20.43 9.90 22.91
N LEU A 70 19.33 10.01 23.67
CA LEU A 70 18.43 11.14 23.51
C LEU A 70 19.18 12.45 23.84
N SER A 71 19.35 13.29 22.85
CA SER A 71 19.99 14.59 22.99
C SER A 71 19.16 15.68 22.34
N ILE A 72 18.91 16.78 23.06
CA ILE A 72 18.18 17.95 22.55
C ILE A 72 18.92 19.20 23.00
N LYS A 73 19.21 20.12 22.06
CA LYS A 73 19.82 21.42 22.38
C LYS A 73 19.00 22.16 23.42
N GLN A 74 19.66 22.79 24.38
CA GLN A 74 19.04 23.37 25.57
C GLN A 74 17.86 24.31 25.26
N LYS A 75 17.99 25.16 24.24
CA LYS A 75 16.94 26.10 23.81
C LYS A 75 15.67 25.43 23.28
N TYR A 76 15.73 24.12 22.91
CA TYR A 76 14.62 23.35 22.36
C TYR A 76 14.02 22.31 23.32
N ARG A 77 14.59 22.12 24.54
CA ARG A 77 14.13 21.10 25.50
C ARG A 77 12.69 21.30 25.99
N LYS A 78 12.18 22.52 25.98
CA LYS A 78 10.79 22.86 26.40
C LYS A 78 9.85 23.02 25.20
N THR A 79 10.26 22.62 24.02
CA THR A 79 9.46 22.69 22.80
C THR A 79 8.92 21.31 22.41
N LYS A 80 8.17 21.22 21.29
CA LYS A 80 7.64 19.98 20.75
C LYS A 80 8.73 18.99 20.26
N VAL A 81 10.00 19.41 20.18
CA VAL A 81 11.10 18.57 19.65
C VAL A 81 11.21 17.24 20.40
N PHE A 82 11.08 17.22 21.71
CA PHE A 82 11.11 15.98 22.50
C PHE A 82 9.95 15.04 22.09
N THR A 83 8.72 15.54 22.09
CA THR A 83 7.52 14.76 21.77
C THR A 83 7.60 14.22 20.34
N GLU A 84 8.04 15.04 19.39
CA GLU A 84 8.22 14.63 17.98
C GLU A 84 9.30 13.54 17.82
N LEU A 85 10.45 13.67 18.49
CA LEU A 85 11.49 12.64 18.47
C LEU A 85 10.98 11.31 19.02
N ILE A 86 10.30 11.32 20.16
CA ILE A 86 9.70 10.12 20.77
C ILE A 86 8.70 9.50 19.80
N GLN A 87 7.78 10.29 19.25
CA GLN A 87 6.76 9.79 18.33
C GLN A 87 7.38 9.16 17.07
N ARG A 88 8.37 9.84 16.45
CA ARG A 88 9.07 9.32 15.27
C ARG A 88 9.86 8.06 15.58
N THR A 89 10.48 7.98 16.76
CA THR A 89 11.20 6.79 17.22
C THR A 89 10.25 5.60 17.35
N PHE A 90 9.11 5.78 18.01
CA PHE A 90 8.13 4.68 18.14
C PHE A 90 7.47 4.32 16.81
N ASN A 91 7.20 5.28 15.92
CA ASN A 91 6.74 4.98 14.59
C ASN A 91 7.74 4.09 13.84
N TYR A 92 9.04 4.42 13.89
CA TYR A 92 10.09 3.60 13.29
C TYR A 92 10.09 2.18 13.88
N ILE A 93 10.06 2.05 15.20
CA ILE A 93 10.09 0.77 15.91
C ILE A 93 8.90 -0.10 15.50
N ILE A 94 7.68 0.44 15.52
CA ILE A 94 6.44 -0.27 15.18
C ILE A 94 6.44 -0.69 13.69
N GLN A 95 6.83 0.20 12.79
CA GLN A 95 6.84 -0.07 11.35
C GLN A 95 7.85 -1.14 10.94
N ASN A 96 8.93 -1.27 11.70
CA ASN A 96 9.93 -2.30 11.46
C ASN A 96 9.69 -3.58 12.29
N ALA A 97 8.51 -3.70 12.95
CA ALA A 97 8.08 -4.88 13.68
C ALA A 97 9.09 -5.38 14.73
N TYR A 98 9.69 -4.47 15.48
CA TYR A 98 10.43 -4.84 16.69
C TYR A 98 9.42 -5.25 17.77
N ASP A 99 9.76 -6.25 18.57
CA ASP A 99 8.86 -6.83 19.58
C ASP A 99 9.20 -6.38 21.02
N ILE A 100 10.43 -5.90 21.24
CA ILE A 100 10.86 -5.36 22.52
C ILE A 100 11.86 -4.21 22.33
N ALA A 101 11.75 -3.19 23.18
CA ALA A 101 12.73 -2.12 23.26
C ALA A 101 13.44 -2.12 24.61
N PHE A 102 14.76 -2.04 24.62
CA PHE A 102 15.60 -1.90 25.81
C PHE A 102 16.15 -0.48 25.93
N ILE A 103 16.30 0.00 27.16
CA ILE A 103 16.97 1.25 27.48
C ILE A 103 17.89 1.12 28.70
N SER A 104 18.95 1.91 28.72
CA SER A 104 19.68 2.28 29.92
C SER A 104 19.14 3.62 30.42
N GLY A 105 18.04 3.58 31.17
CA GLY A 105 17.37 4.79 31.66
C GLY A 105 18.20 5.51 32.72
N THR A 106 18.20 6.85 32.71
CA THR A 106 18.80 7.64 33.80
C THR A 106 17.86 7.67 35.00
N THR A 107 18.41 7.60 36.21
CA THR A 107 17.62 7.64 37.46
C THR A 107 16.74 8.88 37.58
N ARG A 108 17.19 10.03 37.03
CA ARG A 108 16.45 11.30 37.00
C ARG A 108 15.15 11.25 36.17
N GLN A 109 15.08 10.34 35.18
CA GLN A 109 13.97 10.28 34.23
C GLN A 109 13.11 9.00 34.40
N GLU A 110 13.30 8.24 35.48
CA GLU A 110 12.58 6.97 35.70
C GLU A 110 11.05 7.14 35.62
N LYS A 111 10.50 8.23 36.17
CA LYS A 111 9.06 8.53 36.10
C LYS A 111 8.57 8.67 34.64
N LEU A 112 9.37 9.32 33.79
CA LEU A 112 9.05 9.46 32.37
C LEU A 112 9.05 8.10 31.66
N TYR A 113 10.08 7.28 31.88
CA TYR A 113 10.17 5.96 31.26
C TYR A 113 9.02 5.07 31.68
N LYS A 114 8.67 5.05 32.99
CA LYS A 114 7.48 4.33 33.49
C LYS A 114 6.18 4.84 32.90
N HIS A 115 6.05 6.15 32.68
CA HIS A 115 4.86 6.74 32.02
C HIS A 115 4.73 6.30 30.56
N ILE A 116 5.85 6.11 29.85
CA ILE A 116 5.87 5.56 28.48
C ILE A 116 5.54 4.06 28.48
N GLY A 117 5.74 3.35 29.61
CA GLY A 117 5.45 1.93 29.78
C GLY A 117 6.70 1.04 29.96
N PHE A 118 7.87 1.65 30.09
CA PHE A 118 9.09 0.88 30.39
C PHE A 118 9.06 0.31 31.80
N ASN A 119 9.43 -0.96 31.91
CA ASN A 119 9.54 -1.69 33.16
C ASN A 119 11.00 -1.98 33.49
N ARG A 120 11.35 -1.86 34.76
CA ARG A 120 12.67 -2.25 35.26
C ARG A 120 12.79 -3.77 35.27
N PHE A 121 13.96 -4.32 34.93
CA PHE A 121 14.23 -5.75 34.98
C PHE A 121 15.52 -6.13 35.73
N HIS A 122 16.30 -5.14 36.18
CA HIS A 122 17.49 -5.32 36.96
C HIS A 122 17.73 -4.12 37.91
N GLU A 123 18.60 -4.29 38.89
CA GLU A 123 19.09 -3.19 39.74
C GLU A 123 19.89 -2.16 38.91
N ASN A 124 20.17 -1.00 39.51
CA ASN A 124 20.96 0.02 38.85
C ASN A 124 22.35 -0.49 38.49
N VAL A 125 22.84 -0.09 37.32
CA VAL A 125 24.16 -0.44 36.80
C VAL A 125 24.97 0.82 36.53
N GLY A 126 26.28 0.71 36.52
CA GLY A 126 27.19 1.83 36.28
C GLY A 126 28.02 2.20 37.50
N THR A 127 28.49 3.45 37.55
CA THR A 127 29.32 3.99 38.64
C THR A 127 28.51 4.95 39.49
N LYS A 128 29.02 5.31 40.71
CA LYS A 128 28.38 6.30 41.57
C LYS A 128 28.05 7.63 40.91
N ASP A 129 28.85 8.02 39.90
CA ASP A 129 28.67 9.27 39.16
C ASP A 129 27.73 9.13 37.95
N ALA A 130 27.41 7.89 37.53
CA ALA A 130 26.58 7.62 36.36
C ALA A 130 25.83 6.28 36.52
N GLU A 131 24.79 6.31 37.31
CA GLU A 131 23.86 5.18 37.45
C GLU A 131 22.80 5.15 36.36
N TYR A 132 22.54 3.96 35.85
CA TYR A 132 21.50 3.67 34.86
C TYR A 132 20.57 2.57 35.35
N ILE A 133 19.33 2.67 34.96
CA ILE A 133 18.28 1.70 35.22
C ILE A 133 18.11 0.83 33.98
N PRO A 134 18.38 -0.48 34.01
CA PRO A 134 18.02 -1.41 32.96
C PRO A 134 16.52 -1.54 32.85
N MET A 135 15.93 -1.12 31.72
CA MET A 135 14.50 -1.17 31.51
C MET A 135 14.17 -1.73 30.14
N TYR A 136 13.00 -2.35 30.03
CA TYR A 136 12.43 -2.85 28.80
C TYR A 136 11.00 -2.36 28.59
N LEU A 137 10.58 -2.35 27.33
CA LEU A 137 9.20 -2.11 26.93
C LEU A 137 8.80 -3.23 25.97
N ASP A 138 7.83 -4.03 26.40
CA ASP A 138 7.16 -5.02 25.55
C ASP A 138 6.22 -4.27 24.59
N LEU A 139 6.55 -4.35 23.29
CA LEU A 139 5.82 -3.64 22.23
C LEU A 139 4.54 -4.36 21.79
N ASN A 140 4.37 -5.62 22.21
CA ASN A 140 3.16 -6.41 21.97
C ASN A 140 2.15 -6.32 23.15
N SER A 141 2.52 -5.64 24.24
CA SER A 141 1.65 -5.47 25.40
C SER A 141 0.56 -4.43 25.17
N ASP A 142 -0.59 -4.58 25.84
CA ASP A 142 -1.66 -3.58 25.87
C ASP A 142 -1.17 -2.30 26.59
N ASN A 143 -0.57 -1.40 25.82
CA ASN A 143 -0.03 -0.14 26.33
C ASN A 143 -0.74 1.06 25.69
N LYS A 144 -1.60 1.72 26.47
CA LYS A 144 -2.37 2.91 26.04
C LYS A 144 -1.52 4.04 25.47
N VAL A 145 -0.26 4.17 25.89
CA VAL A 145 0.66 5.19 25.38
C VAL A 145 1.17 4.79 24.02
N LEU A 146 1.59 3.53 23.84
CA LEU A 146 1.96 2.98 22.53
C LEU A 146 0.79 3.06 21.55
N ASP A 147 -0.41 2.68 21.98
CA ASP A 147 -1.64 2.81 21.21
C ASP A 147 -1.88 4.25 20.72
N ARG A 148 -1.72 5.23 21.63
CA ARG A 148 -1.88 6.63 21.26
C ARG A 148 -0.81 7.13 20.30
N LEU A 149 0.43 6.67 20.44
CA LEU A 149 1.53 6.99 19.54
C LEU A 149 1.34 6.29 18.17
N ALA A 150 0.85 5.05 18.17
CA ALA A 150 0.54 4.30 16.95
C ALA A 150 -0.71 4.84 16.22
N ARG A 151 -1.68 5.41 16.95
CA ARG A 151 -2.92 6.02 16.40
C ARG A 151 -2.72 7.44 15.84
N ALA A 152 -1.50 7.96 15.78
CA ALA A 152 -1.26 9.18 15.02
C ALA A 152 -1.83 9.01 13.60
N LYS A 153 -2.63 9.98 13.14
CA LYS A 153 -3.36 9.90 11.86
C LYS A 153 -2.42 9.48 10.74
N ARG A 154 -2.75 8.40 10.06
CA ARG A 154 -2.00 7.88 8.91
C ARG A 154 -2.45 8.64 7.67
N ILE A 155 -1.49 9.12 6.90
CA ILE A 155 -1.73 9.68 5.58
C ILE A 155 -1.43 8.57 4.57
N ASN A 156 -2.44 8.14 3.82
CA ASN A 156 -2.35 6.93 3.00
C ASN A 156 -2.42 7.24 1.51
N PHE A 157 -1.28 7.14 0.84
CA PHE A 157 -1.14 7.22 -0.62
C PHE A 157 -0.81 5.85 -1.24
N LEU A 158 -1.13 4.74 -0.57
CA LEU A 158 -0.93 3.41 -1.14
C LEU A 158 -1.98 3.10 -2.22
N PRO A 159 -1.63 2.33 -3.25
CA PRO A 159 -2.59 1.82 -4.23
C PRO A 159 -3.50 0.70 -3.67
N GLY A 160 -3.36 0.38 -2.41
CA GLY A 160 -4.07 -0.61 -1.60
C GLY A 160 -3.16 -1.21 -0.52
N PRO A 161 -3.70 -1.57 0.65
CA PRO A 161 -5.09 -1.34 1.06
C PRO A 161 -5.42 0.13 1.28
N VAL A 162 -6.67 0.50 1.00
CA VAL A 162 -7.21 1.85 1.20
C VAL A 162 -7.85 2.00 2.59
N ASP A 163 -8.00 3.23 3.05
CA ASP A 163 -8.71 3.49 4.30
C ASP A 163 -10.23 3.32 4.09
N LEU A 164 -10.87 2.72 5.07
CA LEU A 164 -12.32 2.51 5.06
C LEU A 164 -13.02 3.75 5.63
N ALA A 165 -14.19 4.08 5.06
CA ALA A 165 -15.11 5.04 5.65
C ALA A 165 -15.70 4.49 6.97
N GLU A 166 -16.15 5.35 7.87
CA GLU A 166 -16.63 4.93 9.19
C GLU A 166 -17.86 4.02 9.11
N ASP A 167 -18.82 4.34 8.23
CA ASP A 167 -20.00 3.51 7.97
C ASP A 167 -19.65 2.10 7.45
N VAL A 168 -18.58 1.98 6.66
CA VAL A 168 -18.05 0.68 6.21
C VAL A 168 -17.39 -0.07 7.37
N LYS A 169 -16.61 0.62 8.23
CA LYS A 169 -15.99 0.01 9.43
C LYS A 169 -17.04 -0.53 10.41
N GLU A 170 -18.13 0.18 10.60
CA GLU A 170 -19.24 -0.24 11.46
C GLU A 170 -19.83 -1.59 11.02
N LYS A 171 -19.81 -1.91 9.71
CA LYS A 171 -20.31 -3.20 9.22
C LYS A 171 -19.43 -4.38 9.67
N LEU A 172 -18.15 -4.13 9.92
CA LEU A 172 -17.19 -5.18 10.31
C LEU A 172 -17.40 -5.68 11.76
N THR A 173 -18.15 -4.95 12.55
CA THR A 173 -18.48 -5.32 13.95
C THR A 173 -19.85 -5.97 14.12
N LYS A 174 -20.61 -6.12 13.03
CA LYS A 174 -21.93 -6.75 13.06
C LYS A 174 -21.86 -8.25 13.32
N GLN A 175 -22.92 -8.78 13.92
CA GLN A 175 -23.11 -10.23 14.06
C GLN A 175 -23.23 -10.88 12.69
N LEU A 176 -22.49 -11.97 12.50
CA LEU A 176 -22.60 -12.80 11.29
C LEU A 176 -23.96 -13.46 11.20
N TYR A 177 -24.48 -13.58 10.00
CA TYR A 177 -25.69 -14.32 9.69
C TYR A 177 -25.50 -15.26 8.49
N SER A 178 -26.40 -16.22 8.36
CA SER A 178 -26.27 -17.29 7.37
C SER A 178 -26.25 -16.76 5.93
N HIS A 179 -25.29 -17.22 5.15
CA HIS A 179 -25.24 -16.98 3.70
C HIS A 179 -26.45 -17.59 2.95
N ARG A 180 -27.24 -18.43 3.60
CA ARG A 180 -28.47 -19.03 3.05
C ARG A 180 -29.75 -18.31 3.49
N SER A 181 -29.63 -17.26 4.32
CA SER A 181 -30.78 -16.47 4.73
C SER A 181 -31.30 -15.59 3.59
N ASN A 182 -32.61 -15.29 3.61
CA ASN A 182 -33.21 -14.39 2.64
C ASN A 182 -32.58 -12.98 2.70
N GLU A 183 -32.13 -12.56 3.87
CA GLU A 183 -31.44 -11.28 4.08
C GLU A 183 -30.13 -11.24 3.31
N PHE A 184 -29.34 -12.31 3.40
CA PHE A 184 -28.08 -12.38 2.68
C PHE A 184 -28.25 -12.44 1.17
N VAL A 185 -29.26 -13.21 0.70
CA VAL A 185 -29.61 -13.27 -0.73
C VAL A 185 -30.03 -11.89 -1.25
N SER A 186 -30.86 -11.17 -0.49
CA SER A 186 -31.29 -9.82 -0.85
C SER A 186 -30.14 -8.83 -0.86
N LEU A 187 -29.26 -8.88 0.15
CA LEU A 187 -28.05 -8.07 0.22
C LEU A 187 -27.15 -8.32 -0.99
N THR A 188 -26.91 -9.58 -1.33
CA THR A 188 -26.04 -9.95 -2.46
C THR A 188 -26.63 -9.45 -3.78
N LYS A 189 -27.93 -9.65 -4.04
CA LYS A 189 -28.60 -9.13 -5.24
C LYS A 189 -28.48 -7.61 -5.35
N ASN A 190 -28.70 -6.88 -4.26
CA ASN A 190 -28.55 -5.43 -4.24
C ASN A 190 -27.10 -5.01 -4.52
N THR A 191 -26.12 -5.73 -3.95
CA THR A 191 -24.70 -5.47 -4.19
C THR A 191 -24.32 -5.70 -5.65
N LEU A 192 -24.76 -6.81 -6.24
CA LEU A 192 -24.54 -7.13 -7.66
C LEU A 192 -25.12 -6.04 -8.56
N SER A 193 -26.38 -5.63 -8.34
CA SER A 193 -27.02 -4.58 -9.12
C SER A 193 -26.29 -3.23 -9.03
N LYS A 194 -25.72 -2.88 -7.87
CA LYS A 194 -24.86 -1.68 -7.73
C LYS A 194 -23.59 -1.82 -8.57
N ILE A 195 -22.94 -2.99 -8.55
CA ILE A 195 -21.72 -3.26 -9.30
C ILE A 195 -22.01 -3.20 -10.80
N GLU A 196 -23.06 -3.87 -11.28
CA GLU A 196 -23.49 -3.87 -12.69
C GLU A 196 -23.67 -2.45 -13.20
N ARG A 197 -24.35 -1.61 -12.42
CA ARG A 197 -24.53 -0.18 -12.76
C ARG A 197 -23.24 0.61 -12.80
N ILE A 198 -22.30 0.39 -11.84
CA ILE A 198 -21.04 1.12 -11.76
C ILE A 198 -20.10 0.75 -12.91
N LEU A 199 -20.09 -0.53 -13.29
CA LEU A 199 -19.29 -1.03 -14.40
C LEU A 199 -19.97 -0.80 -15.76
N ASP A 200 -21.29 -0.61 -15.77
CA ASP A 200 -22.13 -0.62 -16.98
C ASP A 200 -21.96 -1.94 -17.75
N VAL A 201 -22.26 -3.06 -17.06
CA VAL A 201 -22.18 -4.44 -17.59
C VAL A 201 -23.52 -5.16 -17.39
N GLU A 202 -23.77 -6.21 -18.21
CA GLU A 202 -25.00 -6.99 -18.14
C GLU A 202 -25.06 -7.85 -16.86
N THR A 203 -23.93 -8.37 -16.42
CA THR A 203 -23.86 -9.30 -15.28
C THR A 203 -22.62 -9.06 -14.45
N ALA A 204 -22.74 -9.16 -13.13
CA ALA A 204 -21.61 -9.20 -12.21
C ALA A 204 -21.59 -10.50 -11.41
N THR A 205 -20.40 -11.02 -11.16
CA THR A 205 -20.15 -12.19 -10.31
C THR A 205 -19.14 -11.86 -9.25
N ILE A 206 -19.44 -12.20 -7.98
CA ILE A 206 -18.55 -12.02 -6.83
C ILE A 206 -18.00 -13.38 -6.42
N LEU A 207 -16.68 -13.44 -6.27
CA LEU A 207 -15.93 -14.61 -5.80
C LEU A 207 -15.13 -14.24 -4.53
N HIS A 208 -14.86 -15.21 -3.66
CA HIS A 208 -14.05 -15.00 -2.46
C HIS A 208 -12.57 -15.11 -2.77
N GLY A 209 -11.88 -13.98 -2.77
CA GLY A 209 -10.46 -13.94 -3.03
C GLY A 209 -9.96 -12.53 -3.37
N SER A 210 -8.69 -12.43 -3.72
CA SER A 210 -8.10 -11.20 -4.24
C SER A 210 -8.48 -10.97 -5.70
N ALA A 211 -8.20 -9.78 -6.23
CA ALA A 211 -8.38 -9.47 -7.64
C ALA A 211 -7.76 -10.49 -8.62
N THR A 212 -6.67 -11.14 -8.22
CA THR A 212 -6.03 -12.22 -8.99
C THR A 212 -7.03 -13.34 -9.30
N LEU A 213 -7.92 -13.66 -8.35
CA LEU A 213 -8.96 -14.68 -8.57
C LEU A 213 -9.94 -14.28 -9.68
N ALA A 214 -10.24 -12.98 -9.82
CA ALA A 214 -11.08 -12.50 -10.93
C ALA A 214 -10.40 -12.73 -12.28
N ASN A 215 -9.11 -12.40 -12.40
CA ASN A 215 -8.35 -12.66 -13.61
C ASN A 215 -8.27 -14.17 -13.92
N GLU A 216 -7.99 -14.99 -12.91
CA GLU A 216 -7.93 -16.45 -13.06
C GLU A 216 -9.27 -17.07 -13.49
N ALA A 217 -10.39 -16.57 -12.95
CA ALA A 217 -11.73 -17.02 -13.34
C ALA A 217 -12.07 -16.60 -14.78
N ILE A 218 -11.66 -15.41 -15.23
CA ILE A 218 -11.79 -14.99 -16.63
C ILE A 218 -10.98 -15.91 -17.55
N MET A 219 -9.73 -16.23 -17.19
CA MET A 219 -8.87 -17.13 -17.98
C MET A 219 -9.46 -18.54 -18.06
N ALA A 220 -10.03 -19.03 -16.95
CA ALA A 220 -10.75 -20.31 -16.94
C ALA A 220 -11.97 -20.29 -17.87
N GLN A 221 -12.72 -19.20 -17.86
CA GLN A 221 -13.89 -19.01 -18.72
C GLN A 221 -13.50 -18.91 -20.20
N LEU A 222 -12.44 -18.16 -20.55
CA LEU A 222 -11.92 -18.09 -21.91
C LEU A 222 -11.56 -19.50 -22.43
N LYS A 223 -10.78 -20.24 -21.63
CA LYS A 223 -10.40 -21.62 -21.96
C LYS A 223 -11.61 -22.55 -22.11
N GLY A 224 -12.58 -22.47 -21.17
CA GLY A 224 -13.77 -23.30 -21.21
C GLY A 224 -14.66 -23.04 -22.43
N ARG A 225 -14.62 -21.82 -22.98
CA ARG A 225 -15.27 -21.45 -24.25
C ARG A 225 -14.48 -21.92 -25.49
N GLY A 226 -13.33 -22.56 -25.33
CA GLY A 226 -12.46 -22.95 -26.44
C GLY A 226 -11.62 -21.80 -27.01
N LEU A 227 -11.59 -20.64 -26.38
CA LEU A 227 -10.82 -19.48 -26.77
C LEU A 227 -9.38 -19.65 -26.25
N ASN A 228 -8.54 -20.30 -27.03
CA ASN A 228 -7.22 -20.75 -26.56
C ASN A 228 -6.06 -19.83 -26.99
N ASN A 229 -6.24 -19.06 -28.06
CA ASN A 229 -5.19 -18.21 -28.62
C ASN A 229 -5.43 -16.76 -28.26
N GLY A 230 -4.53 -16.15 -27.51
CA GLY A 230 -4.69 -14.77 -27.05
C GLY A 230 -3.55 -13.85 -27.38
N LEU A 231 -3.83 -12.54 -27.39
CA LEU A 231 -2.83 -11.49 -27.37
C LEU A 231 -2.94 -10.74 -26.06
N VAL A 232 -1.88 -10.80 -25.24
CA VAL A 232 -1.79 -10.02 -23.99
C VAL A 232 -1.00 -8.74 -24.26
N LEU A 233 -1.58 -7.58 -23.93
CA LEU A 233 -0.90 -6.29 -24.04
C LEU A 233 -0.24 -5.95 -22.71
N SER A 234 1.07 -5.69 -22.70
CA SER A 234 1.82 -5.38 -21.47
C SER A 234 2.76 -4.18 -21.62
N ASN A 235 2.63 -3.21 -20.69
CA ASN A 235 3.48 -2.03 -20.58
C ASN A 235 3.89 -1.72 -19.14
N GLY A 236 3.77 -2.72 -18.25
CA GLY A 236 4.16 -2.66 -16.85
C GLY A 236 4.08 -4.01 -16.16
N GLU A 237 4.21 -4.01 -14.85
CA GLU A 237 4.29 -5.22 -14.02
C GLU A 237 3.01 -6.05 -14.01
N PHE A 238 1.83 -5.38 -14.01
CA PHE A 238 0.56 -6.09 -13.97
C PHE A 238 0.22 -6.71 -15.34
N GLY A 239 0.54 -6.01 -16.45
CA GLY A 239 0.46 -6.61 -17.78
C GLY A 239 1.39 -7.82 -17.93
N ASN A 240 2.63 -7.73 -17.48
CA ASN A 240 3.58 -8.84 -17.47
C ASN A 240 3.11 -10.01 -16.59
N ARG A 241 2.38 -9.72 -15.52
CA ARG A 241 1.77 -10.72 -14.65
C ARG A 241 0.64 -11.45 -15.36
N LEU A 242 -0.24 -10.76 -16.09
CA LEU A 242 -1.28 -11.38 -16.90
C LEU A 242 -0.71 -12.39 -17.89
N VAL A 243 0.42 -12.09 -18.55
CA VAL A 243 1.12 -13.05 -19.44
C VAL A 243 1.52 -14.32 -18.69
N LYS A 244 1.99 -14.19 -17.45
CA LYS A 244 2.38 -15.36 -16.63
C LYS A 244 1.17 -16.17 -16.17
N GLU A 245 0.08 -15.49 -15.81
CA GLU A 245 -1.16 -16.10 -15.35
C GLU A 245 -1.85 -16.85 -16.51
N THR A 246 -1.98 -16.24 -17.70
CA THR A 246 -2.57 -16.89 -18.88
C THR A 246 -1.83 -18.19 -19.26
N LYS A 247 -0.49 -18.18 -19.20
CA LYS A 247 0.32 -19.39 -19.46
C LYS A 247 0.06 -20.52 -18.45
N ARG A 248 -0.22 -20.19 -17.18
CA ARG A 248 -0.56 -21.19 -16.15
C ARG A 248 -1.91 -21.84 -16.39
N HIS A 249 -2.83 -21.14 -17.05
CA HIS A 249 -4.09 -21.72 -17.53
C HIS A 249 -3.95 -22.52 -18.83
N ASN A 250 -2.71 -22.73 -19.32
CA ASN A 250 -2.42 -23.39 -20.60
C ASN A 250 -3.15 -22.72 -21.76
N LEU A 251 -3.26 -21.41 -21.75
CA LEU A 251 -3.66 -20.59 -22.89
C LEU A 251 -2.43 -20.29 -23.76
N ASN A 252 -2.59 -20.38 -25.07
CA ASN A 252 -1.55 -20.03 -26.03
C ASN A 252 -1.59 -18.51 -26.25
N VAL A 253 -0.64 -17.78 -25.68
CA VAL A 253 -0.67 -16.32 -25.74
C VAL A 253 0.62 -15.74 -26.29
N ASP A 254 0.47 -14.82 -27.22
CA ASP A 254 1.49 -13.87 -27.61
C ASP A 254 1.48 -12.66 -26.66
N ASN A 255 2.62 -12.05 -26.48
CA ASN A 255 2.77 -10.82 -25.70
C ASN A 255 3.10 -9.65 -26.62
N TYR A 256 2.17 -8.70 -26.77
CA TYR A 256 2.49 -7.40 -27.32
C TYR A 256 3.06 -6.54 -26.19
N HIS A 257 4.36 -6.65 -26.01
CA HIS A 257 5.10 -5.92 -24.99
C HIS A 257 5.66 -4.63 -25.55
N VAL A 258 5.47 -3.53 -24.83
CA VAL A 258 6.15 -2.25 -25.01
C VAL A 258 6.93 -1.89 -23.73
N GLY A 259 7.82 -0.92 -23.79
CA GLY A 259 8.63 -0.50 -22.65
C GLY A 259 7.79 -0.09 -21.45
N PHE A 260 8.42 -0.09 -20.26
CA PHE A 260 7.79 0.30 -19.00
C PHE A 260 7.26 1.75 -19.10
N GLY A 261 5.94 1.91 -19.11
CA GLY A 261 5.28 3.21 -19.25
C GLY A 261 5.13 3.72 -20.66
N GLU A 262 5.44 2.91 -21.65
CA GLU A 262 5.19 3.26 -23.04
C GLU A 262 3.73 2.94 -23.45
N SER A 263 3.23 3.74 -24.36
CA SER A 263 1.90 3.56 -24.96
C SER A 263 1.95 2.50 -26.05
N PHE A 264 0.85 1.76 -26.20
CA PHE A 264 0.70 0.85 -27.34
C PHE A 264 0.57 1.62 -28.66
N ASP A 265 1.27 1.14 -29.69
CA ASP A 265 1.06 1.58 -31.05
C ASP A 265 -0.21 0.90 -31.58
N LEU A 266 -1.25 1.70 -31.83
CA LEU A 266 -2.57 1.20 -32.24
C LEU A 266 -2.58 0.68 -33.68
N GLU A 267 -1.76 1.23 -34.58
CA GLU A 267 -1.64 0.73 -35.95
C GLU A 267 -0.96 -0.65 -35.96
N LEU A 268 0.09 -0.79 -35.16
CA LEU A 268 0.75 -2.09 -34.98
C LEU A 268 -0.17 -3.11 -34.30
N LEU A 269 -1.00 -2.68 -33.32
CA LEU A 269 -2.01 -3.54 -32.72
C LEU A 269 -3.01 -4.03 -33.76
N ASP A 270 -3.57 -3.13 -34.57
CA ASP A 270 -4.51 -3.47 -35.62
C ASP A 270 -3.92 -4.45 -36.64
N LYS A 271 -2.68 -4.19 -37.07
CA LYS A 271 -1.93 -5.09 -37.95
C LYS A 271 -1.74 -6.48 -37.34
N LYS A 272 -1.27 -6.56 -36.06
CA LYS A 272 -1.09 -7.85 -35.37
C LYS A 272 -2.38 -8.64 -35.28
N LEU A 273 -3.49 -7.98 -34.95
CA LEU A 273 -4.79 -8.64 -34.85
C LEU A 273 -5.36 -9.03 -36.22
N SER A 274 -4.96 -8.38 -37.32
CA SER A 274 -5.35 -8.72 -38.69
C SER A 274 -4.55 -9.90 -39.24
N GLU A 275 -3.28 -10.01 -38.89
CA GLU A 275 -2.36 -11.04 -39.39
C GLU A 275 -2.35 -12.29 -38.49
N GLY A 276 -2.67 -12.13 -37.19
CA GLY A 276 -2.70 -13.23 -36.23
C GLY A 276 -4.06 -13.93 -36.16
N ASN A 277 -4.07 -15.11 -35.55
CA ASN A 277 -5.31 -15.84 -35.28
C ASN A 277 -5.57 -15.83 -33.76
N TYR A 278 -6.15 -14.73 -33.28
CA TYR A 278 -6.43 -14.51 -31.87
C TYR A 278 -7.91 -14.62 -31.56
N ASP A 279 -8.24 -15.39 -30.54
CA ASP A 279 -9.59 -15.56 -30.00
C ASP A 279 -9.92 -14.44 -29.01
N PHE A 280 -8.90 -13.95 -28.29
CA PHE A 280 -9.07 -12.89 -27.28
C PHE A 280 -7.88 -11.95 -27.19
N VAL A 281 -8.15 -10.74 -26.68
CA VAL A 281 -7.17 -9.77 -26.20
C VAL A 281 -7.34 -9.58 -24.70
N TYR A 282 -6.25 -9.53 -23.95
CA TYR A 282 -6.27 -9.25 -22.52
C TYR A 282 -5.27 -8.13 -22.18
N LEU A 283 -5.71 -7.12 -21.42
CA LEU A 283 -4.86 -6.02 -20.99
C LEU A 283 -5.23 -5.48 -19.61
N VAL A 284 -4.34 -4.69 -19.02
CA VAL A 284 -4.60 -3.88 -17.83
C VAL A 284 -5.08 -2.50 -18.27
N HIS A 285 -6.25 -2.05 -17.79
CA HIS A 285 -6.77 -0.70 -18.12
C HIS A 285 -5.92 0.39 -17.47
N ASN A 286 -5.72 0.32 -16.16
CA ASN A 286 -4.86 1.26 -15.42
C ASN A 286 -3.64 0.52 -14.87
N GLU A 287 -2.51 0.63 -15.57
CA GLU A 287 -1.25 -0.01 -15.16
C GLU A 287 -0.60 0.80 -14.03
N THR A 288 -0.93 0.44 -12.80
CA THR A 288 -0.50 1.19 -11.61
C THR A 288 0.98 1.08 -11.29
N SER A 289 1.70 0.09 -11.82
CA SER A 289 3.15 0.01 -11.64
C SER A 289 3.88 1.20 -12.27
N VAL A 290 3.25 1.85 -13.23
CA VAL A 290 3.77 2.99 -13.99
C VAL A 290 2.98 4.27 -13.72
N GLY A 291 1.65 4.19 -13.71
CA GLY A 291 0.73 5.32 -13.69
C GLY A 291 0.19 5.66 -15.08
N ILE A 292 0.03 4.64 -15.95
CA ILE A 292 -0.54 4.77 -17.29
C ILE A 292 -1.98 4.24 -17.32
N LEU A 293 -2.89 5.02 -17.89
CA LEU A 293 -4.25 4.62 -18.22
C LEU A 293 -4.30 4.33 -19.72
N ASN A 294 -4.33 3.07 -20.08
CA ASN A 294 -4.35 2.67 -21.49
C ASN A 294 -5.61 3.16 -22.20
N ASP A 295 -5.49 3.62 -23.46
CA ASP A 295 -6.60 4.10 -24.27
C ASP A 295 -7.54 2.92 -24.64
N LEU A 296 -8.38 2.56 -23.65
CA LEU A 296 -9.26 1.41 -23.77
C LEU A 296 -10.33 1.61 -24.85
N ASP A 297 -10.76 2.85 -25.12
CA ASP A 297 -11.74 3.14 -26.18
C ASP A 297 -11.16 2.79 -27.57
N ALA A 298 -9.93 3.25 -27.85
CA ALA A 298 -9.28 2.96 -29.11
C ALA A 298 -8.97 1.45 -29.26
N ILE A 299 -8.47 0.80 -28.19
CA ILE A 299 -8.19 -0.63 -28.19
C ILE A 299 -9.48 -1.44 -28.39
N THR A 300 -10.56 -1.11 -27.67
CA THR A 300 -11.87 -1.77 -27.80
C THR A 300 -12.37 -1.72 -29.22
N LYS A 301 -12.31 -0.53 -29.85
CA LYS A 301 -12.72 -0.33 -31.23
C LYS A 301 -12.00 -1.27 -32.21
N ILE A 302 -10.69 -1.38 -32.09
CA ILE A 302 -9.85 -2.26 -32.93
C ILE A 302 -10.23 -3.73 -32.68
N VAL A 303 -10.26 -4.16 -31.43
CA VAL A 303 -10.51 -5.55 -31.03
C VAL A 303 -11.91 -6.01 -31.48
N LYS A 304 -12.94 -5.19 -31.20
CA LYS A 304 -14.35 -5.52 -31.51
C LYS A 304 -14.62 -5.49 -33.01
N SER A 305 -13.91 -4.65 -33.80
CA SER A 305 -14.04 -4.63 -35.27
C SER A 305 -13.64 -5.97 -35.92
N LYS A 306 -12.87 -6.79 -35.21
CA LYS A 306 -12.41 -8.10 -35.66
C LYS A 306 -13.18 -9.29 -35.05
N GLY A 307 -14.20 -9.01 -34.24
CA GLY A 307 -14.97 -10.04 -33.55
C GLY A 307 -14.20 -10.79 -32.45
N ILE A 308 -13.09 -10.23 -31.98
CA ILE A 308 -12.22 -10.81 -30.96
C ILE A 308 -12.77 -10.49 -29.58
N VAL A 309 -12.70 -11.42 -28.64
CA VAL A 309 -13.13 -11.24 -27.24
C VAL A 309 -12.15 -10.33 -26.49
N LEU A 310 -12.65 -9.36 -25.75
CA LEU A 310 -11.87 -8.41 -24.97
C LEU A 310 -12.02 -8.67 -23.48
N ALA A 311 -10.93 -9.02 -22.80
CA ALA A 311 -10.84 -9.12 -21.36
C ALA A 311 -9.96 -8.00 -20.78
N VAL A 312 -10.36 -7.42 -19.64
CA VAL A 312 -9.69 -6.26 -19.06
C VAL A 312 -9.50 -6.45 -17.56
N ASP A 313 -8.26 -6.35 -17.12
CA ASP A 313 -7.95 -6.12 -15.69
C ASP A 313 -8.18 -4.63 -15.38
N ALA A 314 -9.31 -4.34 -14.78
CA ALA A 314 -9.73 -3.01 -14.38
C ALA A 314 -9.66 -2.80 -12.86
N VAL A 315 -8.86 -3.62 -12.15
CA VAL A 315 -8.76 -3.67 -10.69
C VAL A 315 -8.46 -2.30 -10.07
N SER A 316 -7.68 -1.48 -10.74
CA SER A 316 -7.30 -0.17 -10.23
C SER A 316 -7.92 1.01 -10.99
N SER A 317 -8.72 0.76 -12.01
CA SER A 317 -9.50 1.78 -12.70
C SER A 317 -10.96 1.82 -12.27
N VAL A 318 -11.61 0.66 -12.05
CA VAL A 318 -13.00 0.61 -11.58
C VAL A 318 -13.14 1.35 -10.24
N GLY A 319 -14.07 2.32 -10.22
CA GLY A 319 -14.31 3.18 -9.04
C GLY A 319 -13.30 4.30 -8.82
N ALA A 320 -12.22 4.36 -9.62
CA ALA A 320 -11.23 5.45 -9.60
C ALA A 320 -11.28 6.30 -10.88
N VAL A 321 -11.63 5.69 -12.00
CA VAL A 321 -11.82 6.35 -13.30
C VAL A 321 -13.27 6.12 -13.72
N LYS A 322 -13.95 7.18 -14.15
CA LYS A 322 -15.29 7.06 -14.71
C LYS A 322 -15.18 6.48 -16.12
N TYR A 323 -15.65 5.25 -16.31
CA TYR A 323 -15.59 4.53 -17.56
C TYR A 323 -16.76 3.54 -17.67
N SER A 324 -17.32 3.39 -18.89
CA SER A 324 -18.32 2.37 -19.21
C SER A 324 -17.65 1.16 -19.83
N TYR A 325 -17.82 -0.01 -19.22
CA TYR A 325 -17.24 -1.26 -19.74
C TYR A 325 -18.24 -2.05 -20.61
N ARG A 326 -19.30 -1.40 -21.12
CA ARG A 326 -20.36 -2.04 -21.91
C ARG A 326 -19.84 -2.82 -23.13
N ASP A 327 -18.78 -2.32 -23.78
CA ASP A 327 -18.20 -2.95 -24.95
C ASP A 327 -17.03 -3.92 -24.63
N VAL A 328 -16.78 -4.21 -23.35
CA VAL A 328 -15.75 -5.14 -22.88
C VAL A 328 -16.42 -6.45 -22.48
N ASP A 329 -15.96 -7.60 -22.98
CA ASP A 329 -16.58 -8.90 -22.71
C ASP A 329 -16.41 -9.36 -21.26
N TYR A 330 -15.21 -9.16 -20.67
CA TYR A 330 -14.90 -9.50 -19.29
C TYR A 330 -14.11 -8.39 -18.59
N VAL A 331 -14.52 -8.04 -17.39
CA VAL A 331 -13.89 -6.99 -16.58
C VAL A 331 -13.55 -7.53 -15.20
N ALA A 332 -12.27 -7.58 -14.85
CA ALA A 332 -11.83 -7.92 -13.49
C ALA A 332 -11.72 -6.71 -12.61
N CYS A 333 -12.29 -6.76 -11.40
CA CYS A 333 -12.08 -5.76 -10.36
C CYS A 333 -12.14 -6.38 -8.94
N SER A 334 -12.10 -5.59 -7.88
CA SER A 334 -12.14 -6.09 -6.51
C SER A 334 -12.63 -5.08 -5.50
N SER A 335 -13.08 -5.57 -4.34
CA SER A 335 -13.56 -4.74 -3.23
C SER A 335 -12.49 -3.85 -2.58
N GLY A 336 -11.24 -4.31 -2.52
CA GLY A 336 -10.17 -3.70 -1.72
C GLY A 336 -9.37 -2.60 -2.39
N LYS A 337 -9.82 -2.09 -3.53
CA LYS A 337 -9.21 -0.97 -4.27
C LYS A 337 -10.13 0.25 -4.21
N ALA A 338 -10.43 0.86 -5.36
CA ALA A 338 -11.22 2.08 -5.40
C ALA A 338 -12.68 1.93 -4.96
N PHE A 339 -13.22 0.74 -4.80
CA PHE A 339 -14.49 0.55 -4.09
C PHE A 339 -14.40 0.86 -2.59
N CYS A 340 -13.18 1.02 -2.04
CA CYS A 340 -12.93 1.38 -0.65
C CYS A 340 -13.65 0.49 0.36
N SER A 341 -13.72 -0.80 0.06
CA SER A 341 -14.19 -1.83 0.97
C SER A 341 -13.02 -2.73 1.42
N VAL A 342 -13.31 -3.68 2.29
CA VAL A 342 -12.33 -4.67 2.74
C VAL A 342 -11.92 -5.55 1.57
N ALA A 343 -10.61 -5.82 1.46
CA ALA A 343 -10.12 -6.81 0.50
C ALA A 343 -10.63 -8.21 0.83
N GLY A 344 -10.87 -9.02 -0.20
CA GLY A 344 -11.35 -10.40 -0.03
C GLY A 344 -12.49 -10.78 -0.95
N LEU A 345 -13.01 -9.84 -1.75
CA LEU A 345 -13.99 -10.10 -2.79
C LEU A 345 -13.39 -9.74 -4.16
N ALA A 346 -13.25 -10.76 -5.00
CA ALA A 346 -12.94 -10.64 -6.42
C ALA A 346 -14.25 -10.48 -7.20
N ILE A 347 -14.25 -9.64 -8.21
CA ILE A 347 -15.47 -9.28 -8.95
C ILE A 347 -15.16 -9.38 -10.43
N VAL A 348 -16.06 -10.04 -11.16
CA VAL A 348 -16.02 -10.12 -12.63
C VAL A 348 -17.31 -9.56 -13.19
N GLY A 349 -17.21 -8.49 -14.01
CA GLY A 349 -18.27 -8.03 -14.88
C GLY A 349 -18.21 -8.77 -16.21
N SER A 350 -19.38 -9.06 -16.80
CA SER A 350 -19.48 -9.79 -18.07
C SER A 350 -20.59 -9.20 -18.95
N ASN A 351 -20.29 -9.01 -20.23
CA ASN A 351 -21.22 -8.65 -21.30
C ASN A 351 -21.35 -9.75 -22.35
N CYS A 352 -21.03 -10.99 -21.98
CA CYS A 352 -21.18 -12.15 -22.82
C CYS A 352 -21.66 -13.34 -21.99
N GLU A 353 -22.18 -14.36 -22.66
CA GLU A 353 -22.66 -15.56 -22.00
C GLU A 353 -21.55 -16.28 -21.24
N LEU A 354 -21.84 -16.66 -19.99
CA LEU A 354 -21.00 -17.50 -19.17
C LEU A 354 -21.34 -18.98 -19.43
N VAL A 355 -20.35 -19.77 -19.79
CA VAL A 355 -20.55 -21.19 -20.06
C VAL A 355 -20.11 -22.07 -18.88
N PRO A 356 -20.81 -23.20 -18.61
CA PRO A 356 -20.39 -24.15 -17.58
C PRO A 356 -19.00 -24.72 -17.86
N LEU A 357 -18.20 -24.93 -16.81
CA LEU A 357 -16.83 -25.41 -16.93
C LEU A 357 -16.69 -26.80 -16.30
N GLU A 358 -16.67 -27.89 -17.12
CA GLU A 358 -16.65 -29.26 -16.64
C GLU A 358 -15.31 -29.69 -15.99
N ASN A 359 -14.20 -29.15 -16.49
CA ASN A 359 -12.85 -29.57 -16.08
C ASN A 359 -12.08 -28.45 -15.33
N THR A 360 -12.80 -27.61 -14.60
CA THR A 360 -12.25 -26.46 -13.88
C THR A 360 -12.67 -26.54 -12.41
N PRO A 361 -11.80 -26.13 -11.46
CA PRO A 361 -12.19 -26.03 -10.07
C PRO A 361 -13.42 -25.12 -9.91
N LEU A 362 -14.41 -25.54 -9.14
CA LEU A 362 -15.68 -24.80 -8.95
C LEU A 362 -15.52 -23.35 -8.52
N TYR A 363 -14.43 -23.01 -7.82
CA TYR A 363 -14.13 -21.63 -7.42
C TYR A 363 -13.75 -20.71 -8.61
N LEU A 364 -13.43 -21.27 -9.77
CA LEU A 364 -13.11 -20.54 -11.01
C LEU A 364 -14.27 -20.56 -12.02
N ASP A 365 -15.34 -21.31 -11.74
CA ASP A 365 -16.50 -21.41 -12.64
C ASP A 365 -17.45 -20.21 -12.42
N LEU A 366 -17.32 -19.21 -13.30
CA LEU A 366 -18.15 -18.01 -13.30
C LEU A 366 -19.63 -18.32 -13.57
N HIS A 367 -19.91 -19.30 -14.45
CA HIS A 367 -21.30 -19.71 -14.73
C HIS A 367 -21.95 -20.29 -13.48
N TYR A 368 -21.25 -21.21 -12.80
CA TYR A 368 -21.76 -21.81 -11.56
C TYR A 368 -21.99 -20.75 -10.47
N ALA A 369 -21.01 -19.87 -10.25
CA ALA A 369 -21.11 -18.81 -9.27
C ALA A 369 -22.27 -17.83 -9.59
N ASN A 370 -22.42 -17.45 -10.86
CA ASN A 370 -23.49 -16.55 -11.31
C ASN A 370 -24.87 -17.19 -11.13
N LYS A 371 -25.04 -18.45 -11.56
CA LYS A 371 -26.28 -19.24 -11.37
C LYS A 371 -26.70 -19.31 -9.90
N MET A 372 -25.73 -19.33 -8.98
CA MET A 372 -25.94 -19.35 -7.53
C MET A 372 -26.01 -17.93 -6.93
N ILE A 373 -26.22 -16.90 -7.74
CA ILE A 373 -26.31 -15.49 -7.31
C ILE A 373 -25.04 -15.10 -6.53
N SER A 374 -23.88 -15.52 -6.98
CA SER A 374 -22.60 -15.37 -6.27
C SER A 374 -22.56 -15.97 -4.85
N ILE A 375 -23.43 -16.93 -4.53
CA ILE A 375 -23.48 -17.62 -3.23
C ILE A 375 -23.30 -19.16 -3.42
N PRO A 376 -22.27 -19.61 -4.12
CA PRO A 376 -22.10 -21.05 -4.33
C PRO A 376 -21.69 -21.80 -3.06
N PHE A 377 -20.99 -21.13 -2.14
CA PHE A 377 -20.42 -21.70 -0.93
C PHE A 377 -20.69 -20.81 0.30
N THR A 378 -20.23 -21.25 1.47
CA THR A 378 -20.29 -20.45 2.71
C THR A 378 -19.50 -19.15 2.57
N GLN A 379 -20.13 -18.05 2.93
CA GLN A 379 -19.59 -16.69 2.75
C GLN A 379 -19.73 -15.86 4.04
N PRO A 380 -18.74 -14.99 4.34
CA PRO A 380 -18.81 -14.07 5.48
C PRO A 380 -19.71 -12.88 5.15
N SER A 381 -20.85 -12.75 5.85
CA SER A 381 -21.82 -11.66 5.62
C SER A 381 -21.21 -10.26 5.79
N ILE A 382 -20.22 -10.10 6.67
CA ILE A 382 -19.57 -8.81 6.93
C ILE A 382 -18.84 -8.23 5.71
N LEU A 383 -18.24 -9.07 4.86
CA LEU A 383 -17.58 -8.57 3.64
C LEU A 383 -18.58 -8.05 2.62
N MET A 384 -19.73 -8.74 2.48
CA MET A 384 -20.79 -8.32 1.59
C MET A 384 -21.48 -7.03 2.10
N GLU A 385 -21.74 -6.94 3.42
CA GLU A 385 -22.24 -5.73 4.06
C GLU A 385 -21.32 -4.53 3.85
N ALA A 386 -20.02 -4.73 4.09
CA ALA A 386 -19.01 -3.69 3.90
C ALA A 386 -18.95 -3.22 2.45
N LEU A 387 -18.95 -4.16 1.48
CA LEU A 387 -18.94 -3.82 0.05
C LEU A 387 -20.24 -3.09 -0.34
N ASN A 388 -21.41 -3.63 0.02
CA ASN A 388 -22.68 -3.01 -0.31
C ASN A 388 -22.77 -1.56 0.19
N THR A 389 -22.26 -1.29 1.41
CA THR A 389 -22.23 0.06 2.00
C THR A 389 -21.23 0.96 1.26
N ALA A 390 -20.04 0.46 0.97
CA ALA A 390 -19.03 1.22 0.25
C ALA A 390 -19.49 1.66 -1.15
N LEU A 391 -20.28 0.82 -1.83
CA LEU A 391 -20.85 1.12 -3.15
C LEU A 391 -21.88 2.26 -3.15
N ASP A 392 -22.41 2.66 -2.00
CA ASP A 392 -23.33 3.81 -1.90
C ASP A 392 -22.63 5.15 -2.21
N ALA A 393 -21.30 5.21 -2.09
CA ALA A 393 -20.50 6.36 -2.48
C ALA A 393 -20.49 6.65 -4.00
N PHE A 394 -21.00 5.72 -4.83
CA PHE A 394 -21.04 5.85 -6.30
C PHE A 394 -22.40 6.33 -6.83
N LYS A 395 -23.24 6.92 -5.98
CA LYS A 395 -24.51 7.53 -6.41
C LYS A 395 -24.30 8.84 -7.19
N THR A 396 -23.16 9.49 -6.99
CA THR A 396 -22.76 10.75 -7.67
C THR A 396 -21.36 10.61 -8.26
N ASP A 397 -20.96 11.55 -9.13
CA ASP A 397 -19.63 11.61 -9.74
C ASP A 397 -18.59 12.30 -8.85
N GLU A 398 -18.97 12.86 -7.71
CA GLU A 398 -18.10 13.60 -6.78
C GLU A 398 -16.81 12.84 -6.42
N ARG A 399 -16.90 11.51 -6.37
CA ARG A 399 -15.75 10.67 -6.10
C ARG A 399 -14.64 10.81 -7.13
N TYR A 400 -15.00 10.79 -8.42
CA TYR A 400 -14.04 10.89 -9.51
C TYR A 400 -13.41 12.28 -9.57
N GLU A 401 -14.21 13.32 -9.36
CA GLU A 401 -13.77 14.71 -9.25
C GLU A 401 -12.81 14.90 -8.08
N ASN A 402 -13.10 14.29 -6.94
CA ASN A 402 -12.27 14.33 -5.75
C ASN A 402 -10.90 13.67 -5.99
N ILE A 403 -10.86 12.50 -6.62
CA ILE A 403 -9.61 11.80 -6.99
C ILE A 403 -8.79 12.69 -7.92
N TYR A 404 -9.39 13.20 -8.99
CA TYR A 404 -8.72 14.06 -9.97
C TYR A 404 -8.19 15.36 -9.37
N SER A 405 -8.99 16.02 -8.52
CA SER A 405 -8.58 17.25 -7.84
C SER A 405 -7.33 17.05 -6.95
N LYS A 406 -7.30 15.97 -6.18
CA LYS A 406 -6.15 15.64 -5.32
C LYS A 406 -4.92 15.23 -6.12
N TYR A 407 -5.11 14.43 -7.15
CA TYR A 407 -4.06 14.08 -8.10
C TYR A 407 -3.41 15.34 -8.69
N SER A 408 -4.23 16.25 -9.23
CA SER A 408 -3.75 17.48 -9.85
C SER A 408 -3.03 18.39 -8.85
N TYR A 409 -3.57 18.52 -7.63
CA TYR A 409 -2.97 19.30 -6.57
C TYR A 409 -1.59 18.78 -6.16
N MET A 410 -1.45 17.46 -5.95
CA MET A 410 -0.16 16.84 -5.66
C MET A 410 0.82 16.99 -6.83
N LYS A 411 0.35 16.79 -8.07
CA LYS A 411 1.17 16.90 -9.28
C LYS A 411 1.80 18.29 -9.40
N GLU A 412 1.02 19.35 -9.19
CA GLU A 412 1.54 20.73 -9.20
C GLU A 412 2.53 20.98 -8.05
N GLY A 413 2.24 20.46 -6.84
CA GLY A 413 3.17 20.54 -5.71
C GLY A 413 4.52 19.84 -5.98
N LEU A 414 4.49 18.66 -6.60
CA LEU A 414 5.72 17.93 -6.97
C LEU A 414 6.51 18.67 -8.05
N LYS A 415 5.84 19.26 -9.05
CA LYS A 415 6.49 20.13 -10.06
C LYS A 415 7.16 21.34 -9.41
N ALA A 416 6.49 22.00 -8.45
CA ALA A 416 7.05 23.14 -7.73
C ALA A 416 8.30 22.76 -6.90
N LEU A 417 8.46 21.49 -6.54
CA LEU A 417 9.66 20.93 -5.91
C LEU A 417 10.72 20.48 -6.93
N ASN A 418 10.51 20.68 -8.23
CA ASN A 418 11.36 20.20 -9.32
C ASN A 418 11.58 18.67 -9.30
N LEU A 419 10.61 17.91 -8.78
CA LEU A 419 10.67 16.45 -8.80
C LEU A 419 10.21 15.92 -10.16
N PRO A 420 11.03 15.11 -10.84
CA PRO A 420 10.69 14.53 -12.13
C PRO A 420 9.49 13.57 -11.98
N ILE A 421 8.40 13.87 -12.65
CA ILE A 421 7.28 12.95 -12.80
C ILE A 421 7.48 12.16 -14.07
N MET A 422 7.28 10.84 -14.01
CA MET A 422 7.42 9.95 -15.18
C MET A 422 6.61 10.47 -16.36
N LYS A 423 7.25 10.53 -17.52
CA LYS A 423 6.65 11.06 -18.74
C LYS A 423 5.74 10.00 -19.39
N ILE A 424 4.46 10.30 -19.47
CA ILE A 424 3.43 9.49 -20.13
C ILE A 424 2.70 10.40 -21.12
N LYS A 425 2.22 9.83 -22.23
CA LYS A 425 1.39 10.59 -23.19
C LYS A 425 0.19 11.19 -22.46
N GLU A 426 -0.12 12.46 -22.73
CA GLU A 426 -1.12 13.24 -21.99
C GLU A 426 -2.48 12.54 -21.88
N LYS A 427 -2.94 11.90 -22.96
CA LYS A 427 -4.21 11.17 -23.01
C LYS A 427 -4.24 9.89 -22.15
N GLU A 428 -3.07 9.35 -21.82
CA GLU A 428 -2.90 8.08 -21.14
C GLU A 428 -2.36 8.25 -19.71
N VAL A 429 -2.31 9.48 -19.21
CA VAL A 429 -1.91 9.73 -17.82
C VAL A 429 -3.00 9.22 -16.87
N SER A 430 -2.63 8.30 -15.98
CA SER A 430 -3.54 7.83 -14.92
C SER A 430 -3.85 8.98 -13.95
N PRO A 431 -5.13 9.27 -13.68
CA PRO A 431 -5.49 10.24 -12.64
C PRO A 431 -5.38 9.65 -11.22
N VAL A 432 -4.92 8.40 -11.11
CA VAL A 432 -4.92 7.59 -9.89
C VAL A 432 -3.54 7.48 -9.26
N ILE A 433 -2.48 7.45 -10.09
CA ILE A 433 -1.10 7.23 -9.66
C ILE A 433 -0.19 8.32 -10.20
N ILE A 434 0.63 8.90 -9.34
CA ILE A 434 1.79 9.69 -9.74
C ILE A 434 3.04 8.87 -9.46
N THR A 435 3.84 8.63 -10.49
CA THR A 435 5.16 8.02 -10.39
C THR A 435 6.22 9.11 -10.47
N VAL A 436 7.06 9.19 -9.44
CA VAL A 436 8.16 10.15 -9.32
C VAL A 436 9.48 9.43 -9.51
N GLU A 437 10.28 9.88 -10.45
CA GLU A 437 11.64 9.41 -10.70
C GLU A 437 12.60 10.22 -9.82
N LEU A 438 13.32 9.54 -8.92
CA LEU A 438 14.24 10.23 -8.01
C LEU A 438 15.64 10.36 -8.66
N PRO A 439 16.35 11.47 -8.43
CA PRO A 439 17.74 11.60 -8.84
C PRO A 439 18.61 10.48 -8.26
N GLU A 440 19.68 10.11 -8.94
CA GLU A 440 20.55 8.97 -8.54
C GLU A 440 21.16 9.12 -7.14
N ASN A 441 21.40 10.35 -6.70
CA ASN A 441 21.91 10.65 -5.37
C ASN A 441 20.87 10.57 -4.24
N ILE A 442 19.57 10.32 -4.57
CA ILE A 442 18.46 10.23 -3.61
C ILE A 442 17.83 8.84 -3.70
N SER A 443 17.97 8.03 -2.65
CA SER A 443 17.41 6.68 -2.60
C SER A 443 15.89 6.68 -2.37
N SER A 444 15.13 5.99 -3.23
CA SER A 444 13.68 5.78 -3.08
C SER A 444 13.34 5.07 -1.77
N LEU A 445 14.18 4.13 -1.32
CA LEU A 445 14.02 3.45 -0.04
C LEU A 445 14.17 4.42 1.14
N ASN A 446 15.15 5.33 1.10
CA ASN A 446 15.36 6.31 2.15
C ASN A 446 14.23 7.36 2.19
N VAL A 447 13.77 7.83 1.03
CA VAL A 447 12.63 8.75 0.94
C VAL A 447 11.37 8.08 1.49
N GLY A 448 11.06 6.88 1.04
CA GLY A 448 9.89 6.15 1.49
C GLY A 448 9.92 5.82 3.00
N ALA A 449 11.08 5.41 3.53
CA ALA A 449 11.26 5.16 4.96
C ALA A 449 11.08 6.44 5.79
N SER A 450 11.63 7.57 5.34
CA SER A 450 11.49 8.86 6.02
C SER A 450 10.05 9.37 6.00
N LEU A 451 9.32 9.19 4.89
CA LEU A 451 7.89 9.49 4.83
C LEU A 451 7.10 8.60 5.80
N ALA A 452 7.40 7.30 5.85
CA ALA A 452 6.75 6.36 6.74
C ALA A 452 6.94 6.75 8.22
N ILE A 453 8.14 7.15 8.64
CA ILE A 453 8.41 7.68 9.99
C ILE A 453 7.51 8.91 10.30
N ASN A 454 7.12 9.66 9.28
CA ASN A 454 6.20 10.78 9.38
C ASN A 454 4.72 10.39 9.25
N ASN A 455 4.39 9.10 9.35
CA ASN A 455 3.05 8.51 9.14
C ASN A 455 2.48 8.75 7.74
N ILE A 456 3.34 8.95 6.75
CA ILE A 456 2.96 9.09 5.34
C ILE A 456 3.33 7.79 4.63
N PHE A 457 2.32 7.07 4.14
CA PHE A 457 2.49 5.77 3.51
C PHE A 457 2.35 5.92 2.00
N ILE A 458 3.43 5.57 1.30
CA ILE A 458 3.53 5.59 -0.16
C ILE A 458 3.99 4.23 -0.67
N HIS A 459 3.88 3.98 -1.95
CA HIS A 459 4.39 2.78 -2.57
C HIS A 459 5.85 2.97 -3.03
N TYR A 460 6.80 2.19 -2.45
CA TYR A 460 8.23 2.34 -2.70
C TYR A 460 9.07 1.06 -2.51
N LYS A 461 8.49 -0.03 -1.94
CA LYS A 461 9.25 -1.24 -1.56
C LYS A 461 9.23 -2.36 -2.59
N SER A 462 8.35 -2.29 -3.59
CA SER A 462 8.30 -3.33 -4.64
C SER A 462 9.59 -3.33 -5.44
N SER A 463 10.06 -4.51 -5.86
CA SER A 463 11.34 -4.68 -6.57
C SER A 463 11.46 -3.76 -7.78
N TYR A 464 10.42 -3.69 -8.60
CA TYR A 464 10.39 -2.84 -9.80
C TYR A 464 10.48 -1.33 -9.51
N LEU A 465 10.04 -0.87 -8.32
CA LEU A 465 10.20 0.52 -7.89
C LEU A 465 11.63 0.79 -7.43
N VAL A 466 12.18 -0.13 -6.64
CA VAL A 466 13.55 -0.03 -6.11
C VAL A 466 14.57 -0.06 -7.22
N GLU A 467 14.44 -0.99 -8.18
CA GLU A 467 15.32 -1.14 -9.32
C GLU A 467 15.37 0.12 -10.22
N ARG A 468 14.26 0.86 -10.29
CA ARG A 468 14.14 2.10 -11.09
C ARG A 468 14.31 3.38 -10.28
N ASN A 469 14.58 3.26 -8.99
CA ASN A 469 14.67 4.39 -8.04
C ASN A 469 13.47 5.33 -8.10
N ILE A 470 12.24 4.76 -8.13
CA ILE A 470 10.98 5.50 -8.21
C ILE A 470 10.13 5.34 -6.95
N ILE A 471 9.29 6.32 -6.68
CA ILE A 471 8.25 6.28 -5.65
C ILE A 471 6.89 6.61 -6.25
N GLN A 472 5.81 6.13 -5.63
CA GLN A 472 4.47 6.34 -6.15
C GLN A 472 3.50 6.85 -5.09
N PHE A 473 2.64 7.80 -5.49
CA PHE A 473 1.51 8.32 -4.73
C PHE A 473 0.21 7.90 -5.41
N SER A 474 -0.67 7.24 -4.66
CA SER A 474 -2.00 6.86 -5.15
C SER A 474 -3.09 7.74 -4.55
N PHE A 475 -4.12 8.05 -5.34
CA PHE A 475 -5.26 8.89 -4.96
C PHE A 475 -6.58 8.11 -4.88
N ILE A 476 -6.52 6.79 -4.88
CA ILE A 476 -7.69 5.93 -4.68
C ILE A 476 -8.33 6.18 -3.31
N ASN A 477 -7.51 6.51 -2.31
CA ASN A 477 -8.00 6.85 -0.98
C ASN A 477 -8.65 8.24 -0.96
N ILE A 478 -9.99 8.26 -0.87
CA ILE A 478 -10.78 9.49 -0.87
C ILE A 478 -10.67 10.31 0.42
N ASN A 479 -10.16 9.73 1.50
CA ASN A 479 -10.07 10.39 2.81
C ASN A 479 -8.85 11.31 2.95
N THR A 480 -7.91 11.28 2.01
CA THR A 480 -6.74 12.19 2.01
C THR A 480 -7.20 13.62 1.78
N THR A 481 -6.72 14.57 2.58
CA THR A 481 -7.06 16.00 2.46
C THR A 481 -5.96 16.81 1.78
N LYS A 482 -6.26 18.06 1.37
CA LYS A 482 -5.26 18.98 0.80
C LYS A 482 -4.17 19.33 1.81
N GLU A 483 -4.54 19.52 3.08
CA GLU A 483 -3.61 19.80 4.18
C GLU A 483 -2.62 18.62 4.38
N GLU A 484 -3.06 17.40 4.18
CA GLU A 484 -2.20 16.21 4.24
C GLU A 484 -1.26 16.13 3.03
N ILE A 485 -1.72 16.56 1.86
CA ILE A 485 -0.87 16.71 0.67
C ILE A 485 0.19 17.79 0.93
N ASP A 486 -0.19 18.96 1.45
CA ASP A 486 0.74 20.04 1.79
C ASP A 486 1.77 19.60 2.83
N TYR A 487 1.33 18.87 3.85
CA TYR A 487 2.23 18.29 4.84
C TYR A 487 3.24 17.35 4.19
N THR A 488 2.78 16.47 3.28
CA THR A 488 3.63 15.54 2.55
C THR A 488 4.66 16.27 1.68
N LEU A 489 4.23 17.27 0.92
CA LEU A 489 5.10 18.10 0.09
C LEU A 489 6.14 18.86 0.93
N ASN A 490 5.76 19.38 2.11
CA ASN A 490 6.68 20.02 3.02
C ASN A 490 7.74 19.06 3.59
N ILE A 491 7.39 17.81 3.86
CA ILE A 491 8.36 16.78 4.27
C ILE A 491 9.31 16.45 3.12
N LEU A 492 8.80 16.24 1.90
CA LEU A 492 9.61 16.00 0.70
C LEU A 492 10.58 17.16 0.45
N LYS A 493 10.11 18.42 0.51
CA LYS A 493 10.95 19.60 0.35
C LYS A 493 12.15 19.62 1.29
N LYS A 494 11.93 19.27 2.56
CA LYS A 494 13.00 19.22 3.57
C LYS A 494 14.02 18.12 3.30
N MET A 495 13.60 17.02 2.68
CA MET A 495 14.47 15.88 2.37
C MET A 495 15.33 16.13 1.13
N ILE A 496 14.78 16.86 0.14
CA ILE A 496 15.43 17.10 -1.15
C ILE A 496 16.26 18.39 -1.11
N GLY A 497 15.81 19.41 -0.40
CA GLY A 497 16.48 20.71 -0.29
C GLY A 497 17.68 20.74 0.66
N ASP A 498 17.93 19.68 1.40
CA ASP A 498 19.09 19.53 2.31
C ASP A 498 20.27 18.76 1.67
N ASN A 499 20.21 18.47 0.35
CA ASN A 499 21.29 17.80 -0.40
C ASN A 499 22.02 18.74 -1.35
#